data_1f9494e35c7ef6980bfd925dfe7cb127
#
_entry.id   1f9494e35c7ef6980bfd925dfe7cb127
#
_cell.length_a   1.000
_cell.length_b   1.000
_cell.length_c   1.000
_cell.angle_alpha   90.00
_cell.angle_beta   90.00
_cell.angle_gamma   90.00
#
_symmetry.space_group_name_H-M   'P 1'
#
loop_
_entity.id
_entity.type
_entity.pdbx_description
1 polymer ?
#
loop_
_entity_poly.entity_id
_entity_poly.type
_entity_poly.pdbx_seq_one_letter_code
_entity_poly.pdbx_strand_id
1 'polypeptide(L)'
;MKYSDICTIDSQGRIVIPAKLRRLLKLENGNPLEVELSNQEIRIRKCREPQQDTIQLQSILSILYSSIKHGAFICTDQYVIAATGIYLPEGTSLPEKLEPYIASGNEAVLDIRQPLYMLSHHREPVAALFPIRNDKEMPLALAVLSKTPLTEMEMGYARLVAKTLEKEFC
;
A
#
# COMPACT_ATOMS: atom_id res chain seq x y z
N MET A 1 -15.60 -8.05 21.00
CA MET A 1 -16.38 -9.28 21.22
C MET A 1 -15.56 -10.45 20.72
N LYS A 2 -15.14 -11.39 21.57
CA LYS A 2 -14.35 -12.57 21.19
C LYS A 2 -15.30 -13.74 20.94
N TYR A 3 -15.27 -14.33 19.75
CA TYR A 3 -16.05 -15.52 19.42
C TYR A 3 -15.09 -16.62 19.01
N SER A 4 -15.26 -17.83 19.51
CA SER A 4 -14.49 -19.01 19.14
C SER A 4 -15.44 -20.17 18.82
N ASP A 5 -15.08 -20.98 17.85
CA ASP A 5 -15.79 -22.20 17.47
C ASP A 5 -14.77 -23.27 17.11
N ILE A 6 -15.17 -24.54 17.15
CA ILE A 6 -14.31 -25.66 16.83
C ILE A 6 -14.70 -26.19 15.46
N CYS A 7 -13.73 -26.25 14.55
CA CYS A 7 -13.88 -26.78 13.20
C CYS A 7 -12.96 -27.99 13.03
N THR A 8 -13.39 -28.96 12.23
CA THR A 8 -12.57 -30.12 11.84
C THR A 8 -12.12 -30.01 10.40
N ILE A 9 -10.91 -30.47 10.11
CA ILE A 9 -10.42 -30.65 8.75
C ILE A 9 -10.94 -31.97 8.21
N ASP A 10 -11.53 -31.96 7.02
CA ASP A 10 -11.98 -33.18 6.35
C ASP A 10 -10.82 -33.95 5.68
N SER A 11 -11.12 -35.13 5.14
CA SER A 11 -10.13 -35.99 4.46
C SER A 11 -9.50 -35.37 3.20
N GLN A 12 -10.05 -34.25 2.69
CA GLN A 12 -9.54 -33.48 1.56
C GLN A 12 -8.79 -32.23 1.99
N GLY A 13 -8.56 -32.04 3.29
CA GLY A 13 -7.86 -30.87 3.83
C GLY A 13 -8.71 -29.60 3.89
N ARG A 14 -10.04 -29.68 3.79
CA ARG A 14 -10.94 -28.52 3.81
C ARG A 14 -11.48 -28.27 5.21
N ILE A 15 -11.68 -26.98 5.52
CA ILE A 15 -12.32 -26.52 6.75
C ILE A 15 -13.66 -25.86 6.37
N VAL A 16 -14.73 -26.23 7.06
CA VAL A 16 -16.02 -25.53 6.91
C VAL A 16 -16.08 -24.39 7.92
N ILE A 17 -16.11 -23.16 7.42
CA ILE A 17 -16.27 -21.97 8.27
C ILE A 17 -17.71 -21.94 8.79
N PRO A 18 -17.94 -21.93 10.12
CA PRO A 18 -19.28 -21.92 10.70
C PRO A 18 -20.13 -20.77 10.22
N ALA A 19 -21.42 -21.02 9.99
CA ALA A 19 -22.36 -20.03 9.45
C ALA A 19 -22.42 -18.73 10.28
N LYS A 20 -22.21 -18.82 11.59
CA LYS A 20 -22.18 -17.67 12.49
C LYS A 20 -20.94 -16.80 12.21
N LEU A 21 -19.76 -17.39 12.03
CA LEU A 21 -18.54 -16.67 11.66
C LEU A 21 -18.66 -16.04 10.27
N ARG A 22 -19.24 -16.76 9.31
CA ARG A 22 -19.48 -16.22 7.96
C ARG A 22 -20.35 -14.99 7.99
N ARG A 23 -21.42 -14.97 8.81
CA ARG A 23 -22.29 -13.80 8.98
C ARG A 23 -21.59 -12.63 9.67
N LEU A 24 -20.82 -12.89 10.75
CA LEU A 24 -20.09 -11.85 11.46
C LEU A 24 -19.02 -11.17 10.59
N LEU A 25 -18.36 -11.95 9.74
CA LEU A 25 -17.32 -11.47 8.81
C LEU A 25 -17.90 -11.04 7.45
N LYS A 26 -19.23 -11.12 7.27
CA LYS A 26 -19.91 -10.84 5.98
C LYS A 26 -19.28 -11.58 4.80
N LEU A 27 -19.00 -12.88 5.01
CA LEU A 27 -18.44 -13.76 3.99
C LEU A 27 -19.56 -14.33 3.11
N GLU A 28 -19.40 -14.19 1.80
CA GLU A 28 -20.27 -14.72 0.77
C GLU A 28 -19.55 -15.78 -0.06
N ASN A 29 -20.30 -16.58 -0.79
CA ASN A 29 -19.71 -17.57 -1.69
C ASN A 29 -18.87 -16.86 -2.76
N GLY A 30 -17.64 -17.36 -2.97
CA GLY A 30 -16.72 -16.76 -3.94
C GLY A 30 -15.87 -15.60 -3.38
N ASN A 31 -16.09 -15.15 -2.13
CA ASN A 31 -15.20 -14.17 -1.55
C ASN A 31 -13.78 -14.74 -1.40
N PRO A 32 -12.74 -14.06 -1.87
CA PRO A 32 -11.37 -14.46 -1.63
C PRO A 32 -11.04 -14.30 -0.15
N LEU A 33 -10.35 -15.31 0.39
CA LEU A 33 -9.88 -15.30 1.78
C LEU A 33 -8.35 -15.36 1.78
N GLU A 34 -7.75 -14.50 2.57
CA GLU A 34 -6.33 -14.55 2.87
C GLU A 34 -6.12 -15.49 4.06
N VAL A 35 -5.19 -16.43 3.90
CA VAL A 35 -4.82 -17.40 4.94
C VAL A 35 -3.36 -17.16 5.29
N GLU A 36 -3.11 -16.80 6.53
CA GLU A 36 -1.78 -16.48 7.06
C GLU A 36 -1.40 -17.48 8.15
N LEU A 37 -0.17 -17.99 8.12
CA LEU A 37 0.41 -18.80 9.20
C LEU A 37 1.38 -17.91 10.00
N SER A 38 1.10 -17.73 11.29
CA SER A 38 1.96 -17.01 12.21
C SER A 38 1.98 -17.70 13.57
N ASN A 39 3.17 -17.97 14.12
CA ASN A 39 3.34 -18.55 15.45
C ASN A 39 2.48 -19.82 15.70
N GLN A 40 2.38 -20.73 14.72
CA GLN A 40 1.55 -21.94 14.77
C GLN A 40 0.03 -21.69 14.81
N GLU A 41 -0.41 -20.46 14.54
CA GLU A 41 -1.81 -20.10 14.37
C GLU A 41 -2.13 -19.86 12.89
N ILE A 42 -3.27 -20.39 12.43
CA ILE A 42 -3.82 -20.05 11.12
C ILE A 42 -4.82 -18.92 11.30
N ARG A 43 -4.56 -17.80 10.66
CA ARG A 43 -5.46 -16.64 10.61
C ARG A 43 -6.14 -16.59 9.25
N ILE A 44 -7.47 -16.51 9.27
CA ILE A 44 -8.28 -16.37 8.06
C ILE A 44 -8.98 -15.01 8.13
N ARG A 45 -8.82 -14.21 7.09
CA ARG A 45 -9.51 -12.93 6.95
C ARG A 45 -10.10 -12.79 5.55
N LYS A 46 -11.17 -12.01 5.42
CA LYS A 46 -11.68 -11.63 4.11
C LYS A 46 -10.61 -10.80 3.41
N CYS A 47 -10.19 -11.24 2.20
CA CYS A 47 -9.41 -10.34 1.37
C CYS A 47 -10.25 -9.07 1.15
N ARG A 48 -9.67 -7.90 1.41
CA ARG A 48 -10.26 -6.67 0.91
C ARG A 48 -10.29 -6.78 -0.61
N GLU A 49 -11.41 -6.47 -1.22
CA GLU A 49 -11.48 -6.47 -2.68
C GLU A 49 -10.48 -5.45 -3.20
N PRO A 50 -9.47 -5.85 -4.02
CA PRO A 50 -8.44 -4.92 -4.49
C PRO A 50 -9.00 -3.67 -5.17
N GLN A 51 -10.18 -3.81 -5.79
CA GLN A 51 -10.81 -2.72 -6.54
C GLN A 51 -11.33 -1.57 -5.67
N GLN A 52 -11.87 -1.85 -4.47
CA GLN A 52 -12.38 -0.77 -3.59
C GLN A 52 -11.24 0.00 -2.94
N ASP A 53 -10.21 -0.71 -2.49
CA ASP A 53 -9.03 -0.07 -1.88
C ASP A 53 -8.26 0.76 -2.91
N THR A 54 -8.11 0.28 -4.15
CA THR A 54 -7.41 1.02 -5.21
C THR A 54 -8.15 2.30 -5.62
N ILE A 55 -9.49 2.29 -5.73
CA ILE A 55 -10.29 3.48 -6.05
C ILE A 55 -10.13 4.55 -4.95
N GLN A 56 -10.15 4.13 -3.69
CA GLN A 56 -9.99 5.04 -2.54
C GLN A 56 -8.58 5.62 -2.48
N LEU A 57 -7.55 4.81 -2.68
CA LEU A 57 -6.16 5.25 -2.78
C LEU A 57 -5.95 6.23 -3.94
N GLN A 58 -6.51 5.95 -5.11
CA GLN A 58 -6.45 6.86 -6.25
C GLN A 58 -7.15 8.19 -5.99
N SER A 59 -8.29 8.19 -5.27
CA SER A 59 -9.00 9.40 -4.88
C SER A 59 -8.12 10.28 -3.97
N ILE A 60 -7.47 9.69 -2.98
CA ILE A 60 -6.55 10.40 -2.07
C ILE A 60 -5.33 10.94 -2.84
N LEU A 61 -4.73 10.12 -3.70
CA LEU A 61 -3.61 10.56 -4.55
C LEU A 61 -4.02 11.70 -5.51
N SER A 62 -5.24 11.68 -6.03
CA SER A 62 -5.76 12.75 -6.91
C SER A 62 -5.88 14.08 -6.19
N ILE A 63 -6.23 14.06 -4.89
CA ILE A 63 -6.24 15.26 -4.04
C ILE A 63 -4.82 15.82 -3.91
N LEU A 64 -3.83 14.96 -3.64
CA LEU A 64 -2.43 15.37 -3.58
C LEU A 64 -1.98 15.98 -4.91
N TYR A 65 -2.22 15.30 -6.03
CA TYR A 65 -1.88 15.80 -7.36
C TYR A 65 -2.51 17.16 -7.66
N SER A 66 -3.77 17.36 -7.27
CA SER A 66 -4.46 18.63 -7.45
C SER A 66 -3.82 19.75 -6.67
N SER A 67 -3.20 19.46 -5.52
CA SER A 67 -2.57 20.42 -4.64
C SER A 67 -1.15 20.77 -5.05
N ILE A 68 -0.31 19.79 -5.40
CA ILE A 68 1.11 19.99 -5.66
C ILE A 68 1.50 19.91 -7.15
N LYS A 69 0.63 19.38 -8.02
CA LYS A 69 0.87 19.18 -9.46
C LYS A 69 2.09 18.32 -9.82
N HIS A 70 2.53 17.48 -8.88
CA HIS A 70 3.59 16.50 -9.07
C HIS A 70 3.00 15.10 -9.13
N GLY A 71 3.55 14.23 -9.98
CA GLY A 71 3.20 12.82 -10.00
C GLY A 71 3.52 12.18 -8.64
N ALA A 72 2.67 11.25 -8.21
CA ALA A 72 2.86 10.52 -6.96
C ALA A 72 2.40 9.09 -7.08
N PHE A 73 2.99 8.19 -6.27
CA PHE A 73 2.57 6.79 -6.21
C PHE A 73 2.74 6.23 -4.81
N ILE A 74 1.95 5.20 -4.50
CA ILE A 74 2.06 4.39 -3.28
C ILE A 74 2.73 3.08 -3.67
N CYS A 75 3.69 2.65 -2.89
CA CYS A 75 4.43 1.40 -3.13
C CYS A 75 4.76 0.65 -1.85
N THR A 76 4.98 -0.66 -2.01
CA THR A 76 5.75 -1.48 -1.07
C THR A 76 7.24 -1.31 -1.36
N ASP A 77 8.08 -2.08 -0.73
CA ASP A 77 9.51 -2.23 -1.06
C ASP A 77 9.76 -2.95 -2.40
N GLN A 78 8.73 -3.58 -2.99
CA GLN A 78 8.85 -4.42 -4.18
C GLN A 78 8.10 -3.87 -5.40
N TYR A 79 6.88 -3.33 -5.21
CA TYR A 79 6.02 -2.93 -6.33
C TYR A 79 5.10 -1.73 -6.00
N VAL A 80 4.60 -1.12 -7.07
CA VAL A 80 3.64 -0.02 -7.02
C VAL A 80 2.23 -0.54 -6.77
N ILE A 81 1.50 0.12 -5.86
CA ILE A 81 0.10 -0.19 -5.53
C ILE A 81 -0.85 0.73 -6.31
N ALA A 82 -0.59 2.02 -6.33
CA ALA A 82 -1.41 3.02 -7.01
C ALA A 82 -0.57 4.22 -7.41
N ALA A 83 -0.94 4.92 -8.48
CA ALA A 83 -0.22 6.10 -8.95
C ALA A 83 -1.18 7.17 -9.51
N THR A 84 -0.74 8.42 -9.49
CA THR A 84 -1.43 9.56 -10.08
C THR A 84 -0.45 10.54 -10.72
N GLY A 85 -0.89 11.26 -11.76
CA GLY A 85 -0.07 12.24 -12.46
C GLY A 85 1.09 11.65 -13.29
N ILE A 86 1.20 10.33 -13.33
CA ILE A 86 2.19 9.58 -14.12
C ILE A 86 1.58 8.24 -14.56
N TYR A 87 1.96 7.77 -15.73
CA TYR A 87 1.60 6.41 -16.16
C TYR A 87 2.54 5.40 -15.50
N LEU A 88 2.05 4.77 -14.44
CA LEU A 88 2.76 3.77 -13.66
C LEU A 88 1.75 2.69 -13.23
N PRO A 89 1.67 1.56 -13.97
CA PRO A 89 0.72 0.51 -13.70
C PRO A 89 0.91 -0.11 -12.30
N GLU A 90 -0.19 -0.55 -11.69
CA GLU A 90 -0.17 -1.37 -10.48
C GLU A 90 0.68 -2.63 -10.72
N GLY A 91 1.44 -3.05 -9.72
CA GLY A 91 2.35 -4.18 -9.81
C GLY A 91 3.68 -3.88 -10.50
N THR A 92 3.92 -2.64 -10.96
CA THR A 92 5.23 -2.25 -11.51
C THR A 92 6.31 -2.43 -10.44
N SER A 93 7.36 -3.20 -10.75
CA SER A 93 8.49 -3.42 -9.84
C SER A 93 9.26 -2.14 -9.57
N LEU A 94 9.71 -1.97 -8.32
CA LEU A 94 10.55 -0.85 -7.95
C LEU A 94 12.01 -1.09 -8.37
N PRO A 95 12.74 0.00 -8.69
CA PRO A 95 14.19 -0.06 -8.79
C PRO A 95 14.82 -0.46 -7.45
N GLU A 96 15.76 -1.41 -7.46
CA GLU A 96 16.47 -1.88 -6.25
C GLU A 96 17.06 -0.75 -5.40
N LYS A 97 17.44 0.37 -6.05
CA LYS A 97 17.99 1.55 -5.37
C LYS A 97 16.98 2.28 -4.46
N LEU A 98 15.67 2.07 -4.63
CA LEU A 98 14.63 2.67 -3.79
C LEU A 98 14.31 1.81 -2.56
N GLU A 99 14.52 0.52 -2.64
CA GLU A 99 14.21 -0.44 -1.57
C GLU A 99 14.77 -0.03 -0.19
N PRO A 100 16.07 0.36 -0.04
CA PRO A 100 16.61 0.74 1.26
C PRO A 100 15.92 1.95 1.89
N TYR A 101 15.47 2.91 1.08
CA TYR A 101 14.75 4.08 1.58
C TYR A 101 13.36 3.71 2.12
N ILE A 102 12.66 2.83 1.43
CA ILE A 102 11.31 2.38 1.83
C ILE A 102 11.41 1.47 3.06
N ALA A 103 12.34 0.52 3.05
CA ALA A 103 12.59 -0.40 4.17
C ALA A 103 13.02 0.33 5.46
N SER A 104 13.66 1.51 5.34
CA SER A 104 14.04 2.30 6.52
C SER A 104 12.86 2.81 7.34
N GLY A 105 11.66 2.91 6.74
CA GLY A 105 10.46 3.47 7.37
C GLY A 105 10.59 4.94 7.77
N ASN A 106 11.54 5.66 7.18
CA ASN A 106 11.79 7.07 7.44
C ASN A 106 11.48 7.93 6.21
N GLU A 107 11.15 9.20 6.47
CA GLU A 107 11.05 10.19 5.40
C GLU A 107 12.43 10.38 4.75
N ALA A 108 12.48 10.38 3.42
CA ALA A 108 13.71 10.57 2.66
C ALA A 108 13.47 11.58 1.54
N VAL A 109 14.39 12.54 1.43
CA VAL A 109 14.50 13.46 0.30
C VAL A 109 15.69 13.01 -0.53
N LEU A 110 15.44 12.71 -1.82
CA LEU A 110 16.48 12.20 -2.70
C LEU A 110 17.28 13.34 -3.34
N ASP A 111 18.57 13.07 -3.58
CA ASP A 111 19.46 14.03 -4.19
C ASP A 111 19.15 14.19 -5.69
N ILE A 112 18.75 15.38 -6.11
CA ILE A 112 18.48 15.70 -7.51
C ILE A 112 19.71 15.50 -8.41
N ARG A 113 20.91 15.55 -7.85
CA ARG A 113 22.16 15.32 -8.58
C ARG A 113 22.38 13.85 -8.95
N GLN A 114 21.70 12.95 -8.25
CA GLN A 114 21.70 11.52 -8.50
C GLN A 114 20.26 11.01 -8.66
N PRO A 115 19.58 11.41 -9.74
CA PRO A 115 18.15 11.19 -9.90
C PRO A 115 17.83 9.68 -10.02
N LEU A 116 16.84 9.23 -9.27
CA LEU A 116 16.27 7.88 -9.38
C LEU A 116 14.94 7.94 -10.12
N TYR A 117 14.87 7.23 -11.24
CA TYR A 117 13.68 7.12 -12.06
C TYR A 117 13.01 5.77 -11.85
N MET A 118 11.67 5.75 -11.82
CA MET A 118 10.90 4.51 -11.76
C MET A 118 11.06 3.66 -13.02
N LEU A 119 11.02 4.29 -14.17
CA LEU A 119 11.23 3.65 -15.48
C LEU A 119 12.17 4.53 -16.31
N SER A 120 12.92 3.90 -17.20
CA SER A 120 13.96 4.59 -18.02
C SER A 120 13.41 5.71 -18.91
N HIS A 121 12.12 5.66 -19.28
CA HIS A 121 11.46 6.67 -20.11
C HIS A 121 10.76 7.77 -19.29
N HIS A 122 10.72 7.66 -17.96
CA HIS A 122 10.14 8.69 -17.13
C HIS A 122 11.00 9.96 -17.15
N ARG A 123 10.31 11.09 -17.16
CA ARG A 123 10.97 12.41 -17.23
C ARG A 123 11.22 13.02 -15.85
N GLU A 124 10.54 12.51 -14.84
CA GLU A 124 10.60 13.02 -13.47
C GLU A 124 11.15 11.94 -12.54
N PRO A 125 12.21 12.26 -11.79
CA PRO A 125 12.76 11.34 -10.80
C PRO A 125 11.91 11.33 -9.53
N VAL A 126 12.11 10.34 -8.68
CA VAL A 126 11.61 10.34 -7.31
C VAL A 126 12.34 11.42 -6.52
N ALA A 127 11.58 12.39 -6.01
CA ALA A 127 12.12 13.52 -5.25
C ALA A 127 12.08 13.29 -3.74
N ALA A 128 11.01 12.64 -3.25
CA ALA A 128 10.86 12.35 -1.83
C ALA A 128 10.00 11.10 -1.59
N LEU A 129 10.24 10.48 -0.46
CA LEU A 129 9.52 9.30 0.05
C LEU A 129 9.01 9.59 1.46
N PHE A 130 7.74 9.29 1.69
CA PHE A 130 7.06 9.47 2.97
C PHE A 130 6.56 8.11 3.45
N PRO A 131 6.98 7.63 4.62
CA PRO A 131 6.55 6.33 5.13
C PRO A 131 5.06 6.33 5.45
N ILE A 132 4.40 5.22 5.20
CA ILE A 132 3.02 4.95 5.58
C ILE A 132 3.05 3.81 6.59
N ARG A 133 2.72 4.11 7.83
CA ARG A 133 2.67 3.09 8.89
C ARG A 133 1.43 2.24 8.75
N ASN A 134 1.56 0.96 9.00
CA ASN A 134 0.46 0.01 8.95
C ASN A 134 0.64 -1.09 9.99
N ASP A 135 -0.47 -1.74 10.38
CA ASP A 135 -0.48 -2.80 11.41
C ASP A 135 0.23 -4.09 10.96
N LYS A 136 0.52 -4.23 9.67
CA LYS A 136 1.12 -5.43 9.08
C LYS A 136 2.64 -5.40 9.06
N GLU A 137 3.26 -4.33 9.56
CA GLU A 137 4.72 -4.08 9.48
C GLU A 137 5.29 -4.19 8.06
N MET A 138 4.44 -4.08 7.03
CA MET A 138 4.90 -4.04 5.65
C MET A 138 5.49 -2.68 5.34
N PRO A 139 6.68 -2.64 4.72
CA PRO A 139 7.25 -1.37 4.27
C PRO A 139 6.35 -0.74 3.21
N LEU A 140 5.74 0.39 3.52
CA LEU A 140 4.89 1.17 2.62
C LEU A 140 5.36 2.62 2.57
N ALA A 141 5.34 3.21 1.38
CA ALA A 141 5.69 4.61 1.20
C ALA A 141 4.82 5.30 0.14
N LEU A 142 4.58 6.58 0.36
CA LEU A 142 4.13 7.53 -0.65
C LEU A 142 5.36 8.18 -1.27
N ALA A 143 5.53 8.03 -2.58
CA ALA A 143 6.60 8.66 -3.35
C ALA A 143 6.05 9.85 -4.13
N VAL A 144 6.80 10.94 -4.18
CA VAL A 144 6.50 12.14 -4.99
C VAL A 144 7.60 12.33 -6.02
N LEU A 145 7.17 12.59 -7.27
CA LEU A 145 8.06 12.80 -8.41
C LEU A 145 8.23 14.30 -8.65
N SER A 146 9.45 14.74 -8.85
CA SER A 146 9.73 16.13 -9.25
C SER A 146 11.14 16.27 -9.84
N LYS A 147 11.31 17.20 -10.78
CA LYS A 147 12.62 17.62 -11.31
C LYS A 147 13.31 18.65 -10.44
N THR A 148 12.55 19.28 -9.56
CA THR A 148 13.03 20.35 -8.67
C THR A 148 12.83 19.94 -7.22
N PRO A 149 13.58 20.51 -6.27
CA PRO A 149 13.31 20.30 -4.86
C PRO A 149 11.86 20.63 -4.53
N LEU A 150 11.21 19.78 -3.72
CA LEU A 150 9.88 20.08 -3.20
C LEU A 150 9.96 21.25 -2.20
N THR A 151 8.99 22.13 -2.26
CA THR A 151 8.82 23.21 -1.28
C THR A 151 8.35 22.64 0.05
N GLU A 152 8.53 23.38 1.15
CA GLU A 152 8.03 23.00 2.47
C GLU A 152 6.51 22.79 2.49
N MET A 153 5.77 23.54 1.68
CA MET A 153 4.33 23.37 1.54
C MET A 153 3.98 22.03 0.86
N GLU A 154 4.64 21.71 -0.24
CA GLU A 154 4.45 20.45 -0.96
C GLU A 154 4.83 19.24 -0.11
N MET A 155 5.93 19.34 0.64
CA MET A 155 6.32 18.34 1.63
C MET A 155 5.26 18.19 2.72
N GLY A 156 4.70 19.29 3.20
CA GLY A 156 3.62 19.30 4.19
C GLY A 156 2.36 18.58 3.69
N TYR A 157 1.94 18.84 2.44
CA TYR A 157 0.81 18.14 1.84
C TYR A 157 1.08 16.63 1.68
N ALA A 158 2.27 16.26 1.24
CA ALA A 158 2.64 14.86 1.08
C ALA A 158 2.66 14.12 2.43
N ARG A 159 3.19 14.73 3.50
CA ARG A 159 3.14 14.17 4.87
C ARG A 159 1.71 13.98 5.36
N LEU A 160 0.84 14.98 5.13
CA LEU A 160 -0.57 14.89 5.52
C LEU A 160 -1.26 13.73 4.79
N VAL A 161 -1.02 13.58 3.48
CA VAL A 161 -1.58 12.50 2.68
C VAL A 161 -1.03 11.15 3.12
N ALA A 162 0.27 11.01 3.35
CA ALA A 162 0.86 9.77 3.88
C ALA A 162 0.18 9.35 5.20
N LYS A 163 -0.05 10.31 6.11
CA LYS A 163 -0.73 10.09 7.38
C LYS A 163 -2.22 9.73 7.23
N THR A 164 -2.88 10.25 6.19
CA THR A 164 -4.26 9.87 5.88
C THR A 164 -4.32 8.44 5.36
N LEU A 165 -3.34 8.06 4.52
CA LEU A 165 -3.22 6.71 3.98
C LEU A 165 -2.96 5.65 5.05
N GLU A 166 -2.32 5.98 6.18
CA GLU A 166 -2.15 5.06 7.31
C GLU A 166 -3.48 4.43 7.74
N LYS A 167 -4.59 5.20 7.70
CA LYS A 167 -5.93 4.72 8.07
C LYS A 167 -6.52 3.71 7.09
N GLU A 168 -6.06 3.72 5.84
CA GLU A 168 -6.53 2.79 4.81
C GLU A 168 -5.82 1.44 4.88
N PHE A 169 -4.62 1.41 5.49
CA PHE A 169 -3.78 0.21 5.62
C PHE A 169 -3.78 -0.39 7.04
N CYS A 170 -4.50 0.22 7.99
CA CYS A 170 -4.68 -0.27 9.36
C CYS A 170 -5.87 -1.22 9.52
#